data_2d6b3fe2de8fac0d76e2ca8305f4eeda
#
_entry.id   2d6b3fe2de8fac0d76e2ca8305f4eeda
#
_cell.length_a   1.000
_cell.length_b   1.000
_cell.length_c   1.000
_cell.angle_alpha   90.00
_cell.angle_beta   90.00
_cell.angle_gamma   90.00
#
_symmetry.space_group_name_H-M   'P 1'
#
loop_
_entity.id
_entity.type
_entity.pdbx_description
1 polymer ?
#
loop_
_entity_poly.entity_id
_entity_poly.type
_entity_poly.pdbx_seq_one_letter_code
_entity_poly.pdbx_strand_id
1 'polypeptide(L)'
;MGEFLFTLKVVKEFIKGFRTLHFVGPCVAVFGSARFKEDHHYYQLGREVGANVSRLGFTVMTGGGPGVMEAANRGAKEVGGFSVGCNIILPREQQPNKYLDKMVEFHHFFVRKVLMFKYSYAFVVLPGGVGTIDEMFEALTLIQTKKVGDFPVVLMGKHYWQPVIDQLKVFDEHKTALHSELDSLLITDSLDEMTEYLRVKAIERFRLTKAMKFNRSKWFLED
;
A
#
# COMPACT_ATOMS: atom_id res chain seq x y z
N MET A 1 -22.07 0.46 -23.73
CA MET A 1 -22.54 -0.27 -22.52
C MET A 1 -23.20 0.76 -21.63
N GLY A 2 -24.49 0.58 -21.24
CA GLY A 2 -25.21 1.60 -20.49
C GLY A 2 -24.58 1.85 -19.11
N GLU A 3 -24.70 3.07 -18.61
CA GLU A 3 -24.19 3.52 -17.31
C GLU A 3 -24.65 2.62 -16.14
N PHE A 4 -25.87 2.08 -16.25
CA PHE A 4 -26.41 1.14 -15.28
C PHE A 4 -25.56 -0.15 -15.16
N LEU A 5 -25.18 -0.75 -16.30
CA LEU A 5 -24.34 -1.95 -16.30
C LEU A 5 -22.92 -1.66 -15.79
N PHE A 6 -22.40 -0.48 -16.11
CA PHE A 6 -21.11 -0.02 -15.56
C PHE A 6 -21.19 0.08 -14.03
N THR A 7 -22.23 0.76 -13.50
CA THR A 7 -22.44 0.91 -12.07
C THR A 7 -22.55 -0.45 -11.36
N LEU A 8 -23.30 -1.40 -11.92
CA LEU A 8 -23.41 -2.74 -11.34
C LEU A 8 -22.06 -3.47 -11.29
N LYS A 9 -21.22 -3.31 -12.31
CA LYS A 9 -19.87 -3.91 -12.31
C LYS A 9 -18.99 -3.31 -11.22
N VAL A 10 -19.00 -1.99 -11.06
CA VAL A 10 -18.26 -1.29 -10.01
C VAL A 10 -18.70 -1.76 -8.61
N VAL A 11 -20.02 -1.81 -8.36
CA VAL A 11 -20.58 -2.30 -7.09
C VAL A 11 -20.14 -3.75 -6.82
N LYS A 12 -20.18 -4.63 -7.84
CA LYS A 12 -19.72 -6.01 -7.72
C LYS A 12 -18.24 -6.10 -7.33
N GLU A 13 -17.39 -5.26 -7.89
CA GLU A 13 -15.96 -5.22 -7.53
C GLU A 13 -15.75 -4.74 -6.09
N PHE A 14 -16.49 -3.74 -5.62
CA PHE A 14 -16.45 -3.32 -4.22
C PHE A 14 -16.87 -4.46 -3.28
N ILE A 15 -17.98 -5.15 -3.55
CA ILE A 15 -18.43 -6.28 -2.73
C ILE A 15 -17.38 -7.39 -2.71
N LYS A 16 -16.81 -7.77 -3.89
CA LYS A 16 -15.71 -8.76 -3.97
C LYS A 16 -14.52 -8.33 -3.12
N GLY A 17 -14.12 -7.08 -3.22
CA GLY A 17 -13.01 -6.53 -2.46
C GLY A 17 -13.26 -6.53 -0.95
N PHE A 18 -14.43 -6.10 -0.50
CA PHE A 18 -14.81 -6.14 0.91
C PHE A 18 -14.80 -7.57 1.47
N ARG A 19 -15.40 -8.52 0.77
CA ARG A 19 -15.41 -9.95 1.19
C ARG A 19 -14.00 -10.53 1.31
N THR A 20 -13.10 -10.17 0.40
CA THR A 20 -11.73 -10.70 0.41
C THR A 20 -10.85 -10.03 1.47
N LEU A 21 -10.98 -8.70 1.63
CA LEU A 21 -10.03 -7.91 2.42
C LEU A 21 -10.47 -7.67 3.87
N HIS A 22 -11.74 -7.88 4.20
CA HIS A 22 -12.24 -7.62 5.56
C HIS A 22 -11.50 -8.41 6.66
N PHE A 23 -11.11 -9.65 6.37
CA PHE A 23 -10.50 -10.56 7.34
C PHE A 23 -8.98 -10.69 7.23
N VAL A 24 -8.32 -9.81 6.49
CA VAL A 24 -6.86 -9.90 6.32
C VAL A 24 -6.08 -9.22 7.46
N GLY A 25 -6.78 -8.57 8.39
CA GLY A 25 -6.16 -7.82 9.49
C GLY A 25 -5.69 -6.43 9.05
N PRO A 26 -5.02 -5.69 9.95
CA PRO A 26 -4.47 -4.39 9.61
C PRO A 26 -3.35 -4.55 8.59
N CYS A 27 -3.42 -3.78 7.49
CA CYS A 27 -2.44 -3.86 6.41
C CYS A 27 -1.49 -2.66 6.41
N VAL A 28 -0.28 -2.90 5.89
CA VAL A 28 0.58 -1.86 5.34
C VAL A 28 0.74 -2.14 3.86
N ALA A 29 0.39 -1.17 3.02
CA ALA A 29 0.56 -1.32 1.58
C ALA A 29 1.98 -0.95 1.17
N VAL A 30 2.59 -1.79 0.34
CA VAL A 30 3.94 -1.60 -0.19
C VAL A 30 3.87 -1.44 -1.70
N PHE A 31 4.35 -0.30 -2.18
CA PHE A 31 4.39 0.07 -3.59
C PHE A 31 5.82 0.14 -4.12
N GLY A 32 6.01 -0.13 -5.40
CA GLY A 32 7.29 -0.03 -6.06
C GLY A 32 7.26 -0.62 -7.46
N SER A 33 8.40 -0.60 -8.15
CA SER A 33 8.52 -1.04 -9.53
C SER A 33 8.29 -2.54 -9.69
N ALA A 34 7.47 -2.91 -10.68
CA ALA A 34 7.31 -4.29 -11.13
C ALA A 34 8.52 -4.82 -11.94
N ARG A 35 9.51 -3.96 -12.25
CA ARG A 35 10.60 -4.27 -13.19
C ARG A 35 11.91 -4.66 -12.52
N PHE A 36 12.08 -4.43 -11.22
CA PHE A 36 13.29 -4.84 -10.50
C PHE A 36 13.30 -6.35 -10.30
N LYS A 37 14.36 -6.98 -10.77
CA LYS A 37 14.56 -8.42 -10.61
C LYS A 37 15.17 -8.74 -9.25
N GLU A 38 15.23 -10.03 -8.90
CA GLU A 38 15.69 -10.51 -7.60
C GLU A 38 17.14 -10.08 -7.24
N ASP A 39 17.99 -9.91 -8.23
CA ASP A 39 19.39 -9.46 -8.07
C ASP A 39 19.52 -7.94 -7.85
N HIS A 40 18.45 -7.18 -8.05
CA HIS A 40 18.46 -5.72 -7.89
C HIS A 40 18.35 -5.32 -6.42
N HIS A 41 19.17 -4.34 -5.98
CA HIS A 41 19.19 -3.90 -4.58
C HIS A 41 17.81 -3.39 -4.06
N TYR A 42 16.97 -2.76 -4.90
CA TYR A 42 15.62 -2.35 -4.52
C TYR A 42 14.64 -3.52 -4.40
N TYR A 43 14.89 -4.65 -5.07
CA TYR A 43 14.14 -5.88 -4.79
C TYR A 43 14.50 -6.40 -3.39
N GLN A 44 15.80 -6.47 -3.05
CA GLN A 44 16.24 -6.91 -1.73
C GLN A 44 15.72 -5.99 -0.63
N LEU A 45 15.78 -4.66 -0.83
CA LEU A 45 15.17 -3.69 0.10
C LEU A 45 13.67 -3.94 0.27
N GLY A 46 12.93 -4.20 -0.81
CA GLY A 46 11.49 -4.53 -0.75
C GLY A 46 11.21 -5.78 0.06
N ARG A 47 12.07 -6.80 -0.05
CA ARG A 47 11.98 -8.04 0.73
C ARG A 47 12.21 -7.79 2.22
N GLU A 48 13.20 -6.98 2.57
CA GLU A 48 13.46 -6.59 3.96
C GLU A 48 12.34 -5.73 4.53
N VAL A 49 11.79 -4.79 3.77
CA VAL A 49 10.60 -4.00 4.13
C VAL A 49 9.42 -4.91 4.44
N GLY A 50 9.10 -5.86 3.56
CA GLY A 50 8.00 -6.80 3.79
C GLY A 50 8.18 -7.63 5.07
N ALA A 51 9.40 -8.10 5.32
CA ALA A 51 9.73 -8.84 6.54
C ALA A 51 9.55 -7.98 7.81
N ASN A 52 10.03 -6.72 7.81
CA ASN A 52 9.91 -5.82 8.95
C ASN A 52 8.45 -5.41 9.22
N VAL A 53 7.68 -5.09 8.17
CA VAL A 53 6.24 -4.83 8.27
C VAL A 53 5.50 -6.01 8.91
N SER A 54 5.80 -7.23 8.49
CA SER A 54 5.20 -8.43 9.08
C SER A 54 5.60 -8.67 10.53
N ARG A 55 6.86 -8.42 10.90
CA ARG A 55 7.32 -8.52 12.31
C ARG A 55 6.60 -7.54 13.23
N LEU A 56 6.17 -6.39 12.73
CA LEU A 56 5.30 -5.45 13.45
C LEU A 56 3.87 -5.97 13.64
N GLY A 57 3.49 -7.08 13.00
CA GLY A 57 2.16 -7.67 13.09
C GLY A 57 1.17 -7.21 12.00
N PHE A 58 1.63 -6.49 11.00
CA PHE A 58 0.80 -6.10 9.86
C PHE A 58 0.77 -7.16 8.76
N THR A 59 -0.34 -7.24 8.07
CA THR A 59 -0.44 -7.90 6.76
C THR A 59 0.25 -7.04 5.72
N VAL A 60 1.12 -7.63 4.91
CA VAL A 60 1.73 -6.94 3.76
C VAL A 60 0.75 -6.97 2.59
N MET A 61 0.30 -5.80 2.17
CA MET A 61 -0.56 -5.62 1.00
C MET A 61 0.25 -5.04 -0.16
N THR A 62 0.11 -5.60 -1.34
CA THR A 62 0.74 -5.08 -2.57
C THR A 62 -0.21 -5.15 -3.75
N GLY A 63 0.23 -4.72 -4.93
CA GLY A 63 -0.49 -4.98 -6.19
C GLY A 63 -0.43 -6.44 -6.64
N GLY A 64 0.26 -7.33 -5.92
CA GLY A 64 0.32 -8.76 -6.21
C GLY A 64 1.15 -9.17 -7.44
N GLY A 65 1.77 -8.22 -8.14
CA GLY A 65 2.62 -8.46 -9.32
C GLY A 65 4.07 -8.79 -8.99
N PRO A 66 4.95 -8.77 -10.00
CA PRO A 66 6.38 -9.03 -9.84
C PRO A 66 7.16 -7.85 -9.24
N GLY A 67 8.47 -7.97 -9.15
CA GLY A 67 9.38 -6.92 -8.72
C GLY A 67 9.28 -6.60 -7.23
N VAL A 68 9.19 -5.33 -6.88
CA VAL A 68 9.08 -4.88 -5.47
C VAL A 68 7.85 -5.46 -4.79
N MET A 69 6.73 -5.62 -5.51
CA MET A 69 5.52 -6.24 -4.97
C MET A 69 5.77 -7.68 -4.54
N GLU A 70 6.39 -8.47 -5.42
CA GLU A 70 6.80 -9.85 -5.11
C GLU A 70 7.81 -9.88 -3.96
N ALA A 71 8.80 -9.00 -3.98
CA ALA A 71 9.81 -8.91 -2.95
C ALA A 71 9.20 -8.70 -1.55
N ALA A 72 8.28 -7.73 -1.42
CA ALA A 72 7.62 -7.44 -0.16
C ALA A 72 6.72 -8.61 0.31
N ASN A 73 5.95 -9.21 -0.60
CA ASN A 73 5.15 -10.39 -0.27
C ASN A 73 6.02 -11.58 0.16
N ARG A 74 7.14 -11.81 -0.54
CA ARG A 74 8.13 -12.84 -0.19
C ARG A 74 8.73 -12.61 1.20
N GLY A 75 9.18 -11.39 1.49
CA GLY A 75 9.73 -11.03 2.79
C GLY A 75 8.74 -11.27 3.93
N ALA A 76 7.47 -10.96 3.72
CA ALA A 76 6.41 -11.26 4.68
C ALA A 76 6.29 -12.78 4.91
N LYS A 77 6.25 -13.57 3.86
CA LYS A 77 6.12 -15.04 3.97
C LYS A 77 7.31 -15.69 4.66
N GLU A 78 8.52 -15.22 4.41
CA GLU A 78 9.75 -15.76 4.99
C GLU A 78 9.81 -15.62 6.52
N VAL A 79 9.08 -14.67 7.08
CA VAL A 79 8.97 -14.47 8.54
C VAL A 79 7.65 -14.96 9.12
N GLY A 80 6.86 -15.73 8.35
CA GLY A 80 5.59 -16.29 8.78
C GLY A 80 4.42 -15.28 8.79
N GLY A 81 4.58 -14.14 8.12
CA GLY A 81 3.54 -13.13 8.01
C GLY A 81 2.46 -13.44 6.98
N PHE A 82 1.40 -12.65 7.00
CA PHE A 82 0.29 -12.74 6.05
C PHE A 82 0.49 -11.75 4.89
N SER A 83 0.15 -12.19 3.67
CA SER A 83 0.49 -11.48 2.43
C SER A 83 -0.71 -11.45 1.48
N VAL A 84 -1.04 -10.25 0.98
CA VAL A 84 -2.23 -10.01 0.16
C VAL A 84 -1.88 -9.24 -1.11
N GLY A 85 -2.48 -9.66 -2.24
CA GLY A 85 -2.39 -8.99 -3.52
C GLY A 85 -3.71 -8.35 -3.93
N CYS A 86 -3.68 -7.06 -4.26
CA CYS A 86 -4.76 -6.33 -4.90
C CYS A 86 -4.38 -6.09 -6.38
N ASN A 87 -4.66 -7.07 -7.24
CA ASN A 87 -4.21 -7.02 -8.63
C ASN A 87 -5.17 -6.22 -9.52
N ILE A 88 -4.65 -5.68 -10.60
CA ILE A 88 -5.41 -5.01 -11.64
C ILE A 88 -5.30 -5.82 -12.95
N ILE A 89 -6.42 -6.10 -13.57
CA ILE A 89 -6.45 -6.79 -14.84
C ILE A 89 -6.02 -5.82 -15.93
N LEU A 90 -4.86 -6.08 -16.53
CA LEU A 90 -4.28 -5.28 -17.60
C LEU A 90 -4.35 -6.03 -18.93
N PRO A 91 -4.35 -5.30 -20.09
CA PRO A 91 -4.29 -5.93 -21.43
C PRO A 91 -3.07 -6.82 -21.65
N ARG A 92 -1.95 -6.53 -20.97
CA ARG A 92 -0.77 -7.39 -20.85
C ARG A 92 -0.77 -7.95 -19.44
N GLU A 93 -1.12 -9.22 -19.34
CA GLU A 93 -1.25 -9.94 -18.06
C GLU A 93 0.06 -9.91 -17.26
N GLN A 94 -0.01 -9.39 -16.03
CA GLN A 94 1.02 -9.62 -15.04
C GLN A 94 0.59 -10.83 -14.21
N GLN A 95 1.38 -11.89 -14.27
CA GLN A 95 1.12 -13.07 -13.44
C GLN A 95 1.23 -12.69 -11.96
N PRO A 96 0.28 -13.12 -11.13
CA PRO A 96 0.37 -12.95 -9.68
C PRO A 96 1.63 -13.63 -9.15
N ASN A 97 2.29 -12.98 -8.19
CA ASN A 97 3.44 -13.63 -7.55
C ASN A 97 3.00 -14.79 -6.63
N LYS A 98 3.89 -15.73 -6.41
CA LYS A 98 3.60 -16.99 -5.67
C LYS A 98 3.57 -16.86 -4.14
N TYR A 99 3.79 -15.66 -3.61
CA TYR A 99 3.90 -15.42 -2.17
C TYR A 99 2.63 -14.84 -1.53
N LEU A 100 1.49 -14.93 -2.22
CA LEU A 100 0.21 -14.40 -1.77
C LEU A 100 -0.60 -15.46 -1.01
N ASP A 101 -1.10 -15.12 0.17
CA ASP A 101 -2.10 -15.93 0.91
C ASP A 101 -3.52 -15.67 0.38
N LYS A 102 -3.79 -14.41 0.01
CA LYS A 102 -5.04 -13.99 -0.63
C LYS A 102 -4.77 -13.05 -1.79
N MET A 103 -5.65 -13.10 -2.78
CA MET A 103 -5.61 -12.20 -3.92
C MET A 103 -7.02 -11.75 -4.29
N VAL A 104 -7.14 -10.49 -4.68
CA VAL A 104 -8.34 -9.94 -5.31
C VAL A 104 -7.95 -9.20 -6.58
N GLU A 105 -8.72 -9.42 -7.65
CA GLU A 105 -8.50 -8.79 -8.95
C GLU A 105 -9.60 -7.78 -9.25
N PHE A 106 -9.20 -6.65 -9.79
CA PHE A 106 -10.04 -5.53 -10.17
C PHE A 106 -9.87 -5.17 -11.64
N HIS A 107 -10.93 -4.68 -12.28
CA HIS A 107 -10.88 -4.09 -13.62
C HIS A 107 -10.73 -2.57 -13.54
N HIS A 108 -11.20 -1.95 -12.43
CA HIS A 108 -11.22 -0.51 -12.27
C HIS A 108 -10.15 -0.06 -11.27
N PHE A 109 -9.21 0.78 -11.72
CA PHE A 109 -8.14 1.32 -10.89
C PHE A 109 -8.69 2.01 -9.63
N PHE A 110 -9.71 2.85 -9.76
CA PHE A 110 -10.27 3.60 -8.64
C PHE A 110 -10.89 2.70 -7.56
N VAL A 111 -11.50 1.57 -7.92
CA VAL A 111 -12.02 0.60 -6.94
C VAL A 111 -10.86 -0.02 -6.15
N ARG A 112 -9.82 -0.46 -6.86
CA ARG A 112 -8.61 -1.02 -6.25
C ARG A 112 -7.97 -0.02 -5.30
N LYS A 113 -7.74 1.23 -5.74
CA LYS A 113 -7.11 2.30 -4.96
C LYS A 113 -7.88 2.58 -3.68
N VAL A 114 -9.20 2.77 -3.76
CA VAL A 114 -10.07 2.99 -2.59
C VAL A 114 -9.96 1.85 -1.58
N LEU A 115 -9.94 0.60 -2.05
CA LEU A 115 -9.87 -0.56 -1.16
C LEU A 115 -8.47 -0.75 -0.57
N MET A 116 -7.41 -0.55 -1.33
CA MET A 116 -6.05 -0.57 -0.80
C MET A 116 -5.86 0.49 0.27
N PHE A 117 -6.37 1.69 0.04
CA PHE A 117 -6.32 2.77 1.03
C PHE A 117 -7.14 2.43 2.29
N LYS A 118 -8.39 1.96 2.10
CA LYS A 118 -9.33 1.64 3.19
C LYS A 118 -8.78 0.63 4.19
N TYR A 119 -8.06 -0.38 3.72
CA TYR A 119 -7.55 -1.47 4.56
C TYR A 119 -6.11 -1.26 5.03
N SER A 120 -5.46 -0.18 4.59
CA SER A 120 -4.10 0.15 5.00
C SER A 120 -4.06 1.15 6.15
N TYR A 121 -3.08 0.98 7.02
CA TYR A 121 -2.76 1.87 8.13
C TYR A 121 -1.50 2.69 7.87
N ALA A 122 -0.75 2.35 6.85
CA ALA A 122 0.39 3.08 6.34
C ALA A 122 0.72 2.67 4.91
N PHE A 123 1.46 3.50 4.20
CA PHE A 123 2.08 3.16 2.92
C PHE A 123 3.59 3.20 3.04
N VAL A 124 4.26 2.20 2.44
CA VAL A 124 5.71 2.20 2.21
C VAL A 124 5.94 2.19 0.71
N VAL A 125 6.63 3.20 0.22
CA VAL A 125 6.83 3.45 -1.21
C VAL A 125 8.31 3.30 -1.52
N LEU A 126 8.65 2.26 -2.27
CA LEU A 126 9.98 2.02 -2.79
C LEU A 126 10.10 2.58 -4.23
N PRO A 127 11.32 2.69 -4.76
CA PRO A 127 11.55 3.15 -6.13
C PRO A 127 10.65 2.47 -7.15
N GLY A 128 9.99 3.29 -7.98
CA GLY A 128 9.01 2.81 -8.95
C GLY A 128 8.65 3.87 -9.99
N GLY A 129 7.82 3.48 -10.94
CA GLY A 129 7.40 4.33 -12.04
C GLY A 129 6.12 5.12 -11.76
N VAL A 130 5.43 5.50 -12.85
CA VAL A 130 4.22 6.35 -12.82
C VAL A 130 3.14 5.77 -11.90
N GLY A 131 2.86 4.46 -11.96
CA GLY A 131 1.85 3.84 -11.09
C GLY A 131 2.21 3.90 -9.59
N THR A 132 3.51 3.87 -9.25
CA THR A 132 3.97 4.05 -7.87
C THR A 132 3.79 5.49 -7.40
N ILE A 133 4.12 6.44 -8.27
CA ILE A 133 3.95 7.88 -8.03
C ILE A 133 2.47 8.24 -7.89
N ASP A 134 1.61 7.66 -8.71
CA ASP A 134 0.16 7.85 -8.69
C ASP A 134 -0.45 7.46 -7.32
N GLU A 135 -0.08 6.29 -6.77
CA GLU A 135 -0.55 5.86 -5.45
C GLU A 135 0.01 6.76 -4.32
N MET A 136 1.27 7.17 -4.43
CA MET A 136 1.90 8.07 -3.48
C MET A 136 1.22 9.45 -3.46
N PHE A 137 1.03 10.08 -4.62
CA PHE A 137 0.42 11.42 -4.69
C PHE A 137 -1.06 11.40 -4.32
N GLU A 138 -1.78 10.31 -4.56
CA GLU A 138 -3.14 10.17 -4.02
C GLU A 138 -3.14 10.19 -2.49
N ALA A 139 -2.22 9.43 -1.85
CA ALA A 139 -2.09 9.45 -0.40
C ALA A 139 -1.76 10.86 0.12
N LEU A 140 -0.77 11.54 -0.48
CA LEU A 140 -0.41 12.91 -0.10
C LEU A 140 -1.58 13.88 -0.28
N THR A 141 -2.35 13.76 -1.35
CA THR A 141 -3.54 14.59 -1.60
C THR A 141 -4.62 14.38 -0.52
N LEU A 142 -4.86 13.12 -0.14
CA LEU A 142 -5.84 12.80 0.90
C LEU A 142 -5.40 13.30 2.29
N ILE A 143 -4.10 13.28 2.57
CA ILE A 143 -3.51 13.85 3.79
C ILE A 143 -3.65 15.37 3.79
N GLN A 144 -3.19 16.04 2.73
CA GLN A 144 -3.25 17.49 2.56
C GLN A 144 -4.69 18.02 2.70
N THR A 145 -5.66 17.35 2.08
CA THR A 145 -7.07 17.72 2.12
C THR A 145 -7.78 17.30 3.41
N LYS A 146 -7.07 16.70 4.36
CA LYS A 146 -7.60 16.19 5.64
C LYS A 146 -8.76 15.19 5.48
N LYS A 147 -8.85 14.54 4.32
CA LYS A 147 -9.80 13.43 4.07
C LYS A 147 -9.42 12.19 4.89
N VAL A 148 -8.12 12.01 5.10
CA VAL A 148 -7.56 11.08 6.08
C VAL A 148 -6.74 11.88 7.07
N GLY A 149 -6.82 11.53 8.36
CA GLY A 149 -5.93 12.09 9.37
C GLY A 149 -4.50 11.59 9.14
N ASP A 150 -3.49 12.09 9.90
CA ASP A 150 -2.05 11.75 9.82
C ASP A 150 -1.75 10.30 9.38
N PHE A 151 -2.03 9.98 8.12
CA PHE A 151 -1.80 8.67 7.53
C PHE A 151 -0.31 8.54 7.22
N PRO A 152 0.42 7.60 7.83
CA PRO A 152 1.87 7.52 7.65
C PRO A 152 2.22 7.03 6.26
N VAL A 153 3.10 7.78 5.59
CA VAL A 153 3.70 7.43 4.31
C VAL A 153 5.21 7.41 4.46
N VAL A 154 5.86 6.36 4.03
CA VAL A 154 7.32 6.22 4.07
C VAL A 154 7.86 6.09 2.66
N LEU A 155 8.76 6.97 2.25
CA LEU A 155 9.56 6.84 1.03
C LEU A 155 10.90 6.19 1.37
N MET A 156 11.14 4.99 0.87
CA MET A 156 12.42 4.29 0.97
C MET A 156 13.24 4.52 -0.29
N GLY A 157 14.53 4.88 -0.14
CA GLY A 157 15.43 5.14 -1.25
C GLY A 157 15.58 6.64 -1.56
N LYS A 158 16.13 7.42 -0.65
CA LYS A 158 16.32 8.88 -0.74
C LYS A 158 16.88 9.34 -2.08
N HIS A 159 17.94 8.69 -2.55
CA HIS A 159 18.60 9.08 -3.79
C HIS A 159 17.65 8.96 -4.99
N TYR A 160 16.85 7.91 -5.07
CA TYR A 160 15.88 7.74 -6.14
C TYR A 160 14.77 8.80 -6.11
N TRP A 161 14.30 9.12 -4.91
CA TRP A 161 13.21 10.05 -4.70
C TRP A 161 13.62 11.53 -4.67
N GLN A 162 14.93 11.84 -4.81
CA GLN A 162 15.42 13.22 -4.73
C GLN A 162 14.67 14.18 -5.67
N PRO A 163 14.38 13.87 -6.95
CA PRO A 163 13.61 14.77 -7.81
C PRO A 163 12.18 15.05 -7.29
N VAL A 164 11.55 14.06 -6.67
CA VAL A 164 10.21 14.23 -6.08
C VAL A 164 10.29 15.07 -4.81
N ILE A 165 11.31 14.85 -3.98
CA ILE A 165 11.56 15.64 -2.76
C ILE A 165 11.79 17.12 -3.15
N ASP A 166 12.55 17.39 -4.20
CA ASP A 166 12.77 18.74 -4.67
C ASP A 166 11.49 19.36 -5.25
N GLN A 167 10.66 18.59 -5.92
CA GLN A 167 9.34 19.03 -6.36
C GLN A 167 8.42 19.42 -5.19
N LEU A 168 8.44 18.63 -4.10
CA LEU A 168 7.66 18.95 -2.89
C LEU A 168 8.12 20.25 -2.22
N LYS A 169 9.42 20.57 -2.25
CA LYS A 169 9.95 21.87 -1.80
C LYS A 169 9.43 23.02 -2.66
N VAL A 170 9.40 22.84 -3.99
CA VAL A 170 8.82 23.83 -4.92
C VAL A 170 7.35 24.09 -4.60
N PHE A 171 6.59 23.05 -4.23
CA PHE A 171 5.19 23.24 -3.82
C PHE A 171 5.08 24.09 -2.55
N ASP A 172 5.95 23.87 -1.56
CA ASP A 172 5.99 24.67 -0.33
C ASP A 172 6.38 26.13 -0.60
N GLU A 173 7.42 26.36 -1.39
CA GLU A 173 7.88 27.70 -1.82
C GLU A 173 6.76 28.49 -2.51
N HIS A 174 6.00 27.84 -3.38
CA HIS A 174 4.87 28.44 -4.10
C HIS A 174 3.54 28.38 -3.34
N LYS A 175 3.53 27.82 -2.11
CA LYS A 175 2.32 27.64 -1.27
C LYS A 175 1.20 26.86 -1.97
N THR A 176 1.56 25.94 -2.85
CA THR A 176 0.61 25.05 -3.52
C THR A 176 0.37 23.75 -2.72
N ALA A 177 1.32 23.36 -1.87
CA ALA A 177 1.19 22.41 -0.79
C ALA A 177 2.20 22.77 0.30
N LEU A 178 1.76 22.93 1.56
CA LEU A 178 2.64 23.33 2.64
C LEU A 178 3.37 22.14 3.24
N HIS A 179 4.63 22.33 3.66
CA HIS A 179 5.44 21.30 4.32
C HIS A 179 4.72 20.72 5.55
N SER A 180 4.09 21.59 6.35
CA SER A 180 3.30 21.18 7.53
C SER A 180 2.09 20.30 7.21
N GLU A 181 1.61 20.30 5.96
CA GLU A 181 0.54 19.40 5.50
C GLU A 181 1.05 18.00 5.20
N LEU A 182 2.38 17.84 5.10
CA LEU A 182 3.06 16.60 4.75
C LEU A 182 3.85 15.99 5.92
N ASP A 183 3.55 16.39 7.15
CA ASP A 183 4.21 15.91 8.39
C ASP A 183 4.12 14.39 8.58
N SER A 184 3.20 13.74 7.87
CA SER A 184 3.05 12.28 7.85
C SER A 184 3.93 11.58 6.82
N LEU A 185 4.85 12.30 6.15
CA LEU A 185 5.79 11.76 5.19
C LEU A 185 7.17 11.58 5.82
N LEU A 186 7.63 10.33 5.95
CA LEU A 186 9.00 10.00 6.30
C LEU A 186 9.79 9.66 5.03
N ILE A 187 10.98 10.21 4.88
CA ILE A 187 11.91 9.89 3.77
C ILE A 187 13.18 9.32 4.38
N THR A 188 13.46 8.04 4.13
CA THR A 188 14.59 7.35 4.78
C THR A 188 15.20 6.25 3.90
N ASP A 189 16.45 5.89 4.22
CA ASP A 189 17.11 4.67 3.74
C ASP A 189 17.25 3.62 4.85
N SER A 190 16.87 3.97 6.09
CA SER A 190 16.99 3.11 7.26
C SER A 190 15.72 2.29 7.49
N LEU A 191 15.88 0.96 7.52
CA LEU A 191 14.80 0.03 7.89
C LEU A 191 14.39 0.20 9.36
N ASP A 192 15.33 0.52 10.25
CA ASP A 192 15.04 0.73 11.67
C ASP A 192 14.21 2.00 11.86
N GLU A 193 14.55 3.09 11.16
CA GLU A 193 13.79 4.35 11.20
C GLU A 193 12.38 4.15 10.64
N MET A 194 12.23 3.45 9.50
CA MET A 194 10.93 3.08 8.95
C MET A 194 10.10 2.26 9.95
N THR A 195 10.73 1.24 10.56
CA THR A 195 10.04 0.33 11.48
C THR A 195 9.55 1.07 12.72
N GLU A 196 10.40 1.92 13.31
CA GLU A 196 10.03 2.75 14.46
C GLU A 196 8.93 3.76 14.11
N TYR A 197 9.03 4.39 12.96
CA TYR A 197 8.00 5.32 12.49
C TYR A 197 6.63 4.63 12.32
N LEU A 198 6.59 3.45 11.70
CA LEU A 198 5.37 2.66 11.57
C LEU A 198 4.83 2.21 12.92
N ARG A 199 5.72 1.84 13.87
CA ARG A 199 5.32 1.46 15.23
C ARG A 199 4.59 2.61 15.93
N VAL A 200 5.16 3.79 15.91
CA VAL A 200 4.59 4.97 16.57
C VAL A 200 3.35 5.48 15.85
N LYS A 201 3.44 5.70 14.54
CA LYS A 201 2.38 6.39 13.77
C LYS A 201 1.23 5.47 13.35
N ALA A 202 1.46 4.16 13.19
CA ALA A 202 0.41 3.23 12.79
C ALA A 202 -0.09 2.36 13.96
N ILE A 203 0.80 1.78 14.79
CA ILE A 203 0.35 0.89 15.87
C ILE A 203 -0.18 1.69 17.06
N GLU A 204 0.62 2.57 17.63
CA GLU A 204 0.27 3.29 18.86
C GLU A 204 -0.91 4.22 18.64
N ARG A 205 -0.88 4.98 17.54
CA ARG A 205 -1.93 5.93 17.21
C ARG A 205 -3.29 5.28 17.00
N PHE A 206 -3.35 4.21 16.21
CA PHE A 206 -4.59 3.49 15.93
C PHE A 206 -4.95 2.48 17.03
N ARG A 207 -4.12 2.40 18.10
CA ARG A 207 -4.30 1.46 19.22
C ARG A 207 -4.50 0.03 18.72
N LEU A 208 -3.72 -0.36 17.72
CA LEU A 208 -3.80 -1.70 17.14
C LEU A 208 -3.27 -2.70 18.17
N THR A 209 -4.17 -3.45 18.79
CA THR A 209 -3.81 -4.58 19.64
C THR A 209 -3.82 -5.85 18.80
N LYS A 210 -2.98 -6.85 19.15
CA LYS A 210 -2.90 -8.17 18.48
C LYS A 210 -4.24 -8.92 18.35
N ALA A 211 -5.31 -8.41 18.89
CA ALA A 211 -6.63 -9.05 18.97
C ALA A 211 -7.75 -8.16 18.42
N MET A 212 -7.61 -7.61 17.21
CA MET A 212 -8.80 -7.10 16.52
C MET A 212 -9.65 -8.29 16.07
N LYS A 213 -10.68 -8.63 16.88
CA LYS A 213 -11.71 -9.57 16.47
C LYS A 213 -12.61 -8.86 15.46
N PHE A 214 -12.50 -9.21 14.20
CA PHE A 214 -13.43 -8.75 13.17
C PHE A 214 -14.74 -9.52 13.30
N ASN A 215 -15.87 -8.80 13.43
CA ASN A 215 -17.20 -9.41 13.35
C ASN A 215 -17.58 -9.60 11.88
N ARG A 216 -17.99 -10.82 11.52
CA ARG A 216 -18.48 -11.12 10.18
C ARG A 216 -19.73 -10.31 9.88
N SER A 217 -19.78 -9.66 8.73
CA SER A 217 -20.95 -8.92 8.27
C SER A 217 -21.87 -9.81 7.43
N LYS A 218 -23.07 -10.09 7.95
CA LYS A 218 -24.09 -10.81 7.18
C LYS A 218 -24.53 -10.08 5.90
N TRP A 219 -24.36 -8.77 5.85
CA TRP A 219 -24.72 -7.95 4.68
C TRP A 219 -23.77 -8.14 3.49
N PHE A 220 -22.53 -8.52 3.74
CA PHE A 220 -21.53 -8.72 2.69
C PHE A 220 -21.24 -10.19 2.40
N LEU A 221 -22.05 -11.13 2.93
CA LEU A 221 -21.89 -12.58 2.73
C LEU A 221 -20.44 -13.02 3.02
N GLU A 222 -19.89 -12.55 4.14
CA GLU A 222 -18.55 -12.88 4.60
C GLU A 222 -18.57 -14.29 5.23
N ASP A 223 -18.00 -15.28 4.52
CA ASP A 223 -17.88 -16.67 4.96
C ASP A 223 -16.61 -16.92 5.77
#